data_84dd3499a7e041c4093515ddb820a0a7
#
_entry.id   84dd3499a7e041c4093515ddb820a0a7
#
_cell.length_a   1.000
_cell.length_b   1.000
_cell.length_c   1.000
_cell.angle_alpha   90.00
_cell.angle_beta   90.00
_cell.angle_gamma   90.00
#
_symmetry.space_group_name_H-M   'P 1'
#
loop_
_entity.id
_entity.type
_entity.pdbx_description
1 polymer ?
#
loop_
_entity_poly.entity_id
_entity_poly.type
_entity_poly.pdbx_seq_one_letter_code
_entity_poly.pdbx_strand_id
1 'polypeptide(L)'
;MNKKVPIIIAVILFVIGIILFFVFRETKQKEVKSDINYLVIGNESIWENKNNSWKKVTYDDVNNKKLNVFIDNMYSGKYTLKYGKVWNLYDNSGLVMYEDSFVAMSDVNWDIVNINIGSISKEDLIYINSVLNSKYSLEDIILNEKVNVDLNNNGIIDTIINVGNLNRDGLDKYFSLVYVIIDGKKEILINEDIDVKDNLNYPIYRINSLLRKNGLINIILHKGYFSEAGTNGNRMYEIIDGKYELAIED
;
A
#
# COMPACT_ATOMS: atom_id res chain seq x y z
N MET A 1 0.71 74.78 3.49
CA MET A 1 1.01 73.34 3.19
C MET A 1 0.35 72.46 4.24
N ASN A 2 -0.52 71.55 3.82
CA ASN A 2 -1.37 70.81 4.72
C ASN A 2 -0.55 69.64 5.41
N LYS A 3 -0.19 69.90 6.71
CA LYS A 3 0.64 68.92 7.50
C LYS A 3 0.05 67.53 7.65
N LYS A 4 -1.18 67.30 7.18
CA LYS A 4 -1.87 65.98 7.25
C LYS A 4 -1.45 65.02 6.16
N VAL A 5 -0.96 65.46 4.99
CA VAL A 5 -0.58 64.61 3.84
C VAL A 5 0.60 63.69 4.16
N PRO A 6 1.71 64.17 4.78
CA PRO A 6 2.83 63.27 5.08
C PRO A 6 2.50 62.19 6.12
N ILE A 7 1.58 62.43 7.04
CA ILE A 7 1.16 61.46 8.05
C ILE A 7 0.36 60.33 7.39
N ILE A 8 -0.53 60.64 6.45
CA ILE A 8 -1.32 59.64 5.74
C ILE A 8 -0.42 58.74 4.89
N ILE A 9 0.57 59.30 4.20
CA ILE A 9 1.53 58.53 3.41
C ILE A 9 2.36 57.58 4.31
N ALA A 10 2.81 58.05 5.48
CA ALA A 10 3.56 57.22 6.42
C ALA A 10 2.73 56.03 6.96
N VAL A 11 1.44 56.26 7.25
CA VAL A 11 0.52 55.17 7.69
C VAL A 11 0.31 54.15 6.57
N ILE A 12 0.10 54.57 5.34
CA ILE A 12 -0.07 53.67 4.18
C ILE A 12 1.19 52.82 3.97
N LEU A 13 2.37 53.40 4.00
CA LEU A 13 3.64 52.68 3.85
C LEU A 13 3.86 51.69 4.98
N PHE A 14 3.48 52.02 6.22
CA PHE A 14 3.56 51.12 7.36
C PHE A 14 2.61 49.92 7.20
N VAL A 15 1.36 50.12 6.76
CA VAL A 15 0.39 49.05 6.51
C VAL A 15 0.86 48.16 5.37
N ILE A 16 1.38 48.70 4.27
CA ILE A 16 1.97 47.92 3.17
C ILE A 16 3.15 47.09 3.67
N GLY A 17 4.02 47.68 4.50
CA GLY A 17 5.15 46.97 5.12
C GLY A 17 4.70 45.75 5.96
N ILE A 18 3.63 45.91 6.76
CA ILE A 18 3.05 44.81 7.54
C ILE A 18 2.48 43.75 6.61
N ILE A 19 1.72 44.11 5.60
CA ILE A 19 1.15 43.15 4.64
C ILE A 19 2.26 42.35 3.94
N LEU A 20 3.28 43.06 3.44
CA LEU A 20 4.43 42.41 2.80
C LEU A 20 5.17 41.49 3.77
N PHE A 21 5.37 41.91 5.03
CA PHE A 21 5.99 41.06 6.05
C PHE A 21 5.23 39.78 6.29
N PHE A 22 3.90 39.82 6.39
CA PHE A 22 3.08 38.61 6.54
C PHE A 22 3.09 37.75 5.28
N VAL A 23 2.98 38.33 4.09
CA VAL A 23 3.07 37.61 2.82
C VAL A 23 4.44 36.94 2.65
N PHE A 24 5.54 37.63 2.96
CA PHE A 24 6.88 37.05 2.92
C PHE A 24 7.12 36.01 4.02
N ARG A 25 6.47 36.13 5.17
CA ARG A 25 6.56 35.15 6.24
C ARG A 25 5.78 33.87 5.88
N GLU A 26 4.60 34.00 5.28
CA GLU A 26 3.85 32.84 4.78
C GLU A 26 4.56 32.17 3.61
N THR A 27 5.18 32.92 2.69
CA THR A 27 5.97 32.34 1.60
C THR A 27 7.26 31.67 2.07
N LYS A 28 7.91 32.13 3.12
CA LYS A 28 9.09 31.47 3.72
C LYS A 28 8.72 30.22 4.53
N GLN A 29 7.47 30.06 5.00
CA GLN A 29 7.02 28.85 5.69
C GLN A 29 6.53 27.75 4.76
N LYS A 30 6.38 28.00 3.48
CA LYS A 30 6.35 26.97 2.45
C LYS A 30 7.77 26.64 1.98
N GLU A 31 8.68 26.28 2.87
CA GLU A 31 9.61 25.23 2.52
C GLU A 31 8.73 24.06 2.11
N VAL A 32 8.74 23.72 0.84
CA VAL A 32 8.27 22.44 0.34
C VAL A 32 9.20 21.43 1.02
N LYS A 33 8.86 21.02 2.26
CA LYS A 33 9.31 19.74 2.77
C LYS A 33 8.89 18.79 1.66
N SER A 34 9.86 18.29 0.92
CA SER A 34 9.62 17.12 0.10
C SER A 34 9.13 16.06 1.08
N ASP A 35 7.81 15.89 1.14
CA ASP A 35 7.20 14.95 2.06
C ASP A 35 7.64 13.56 1.63
N ILE A 36 8.77 13.16 2.21
CA ILE A 36 9.25 11.79 2.10
C ILE A 36 8.41 10.99 3.06
N ASN A 37 7.60 10.12 2.52
CA ASN A 37 6.78 9.21 3.28
C ASN A 37 7.35 7.79 3.21
N TYR A 38 7.28 7.09 4.32
CA TYR A 38 7.78 5.71 4.44
C TYR A 38 6.62 4.76 4.65
N LEU A 39 6.73 3.59 4.05
CA LEU A 39 5.88 2.44 4.25
C LEU A 39 6.77 1.24 4.59
N VAL A 40 6.51 0.62 5.74
CA VAL A 40 7.22 -0.57 6.23
C VAL A 40 6.21 -1.69 6.33
N ILE A 41 6.51 -2.84 5.76
CA ILE A 41 5.65 -4.02 5.77
C ILE A 41 6.43 -5.16 6.42
N GLY A 42 6.18 -5.37 7.70
CA GLY A 42 6.88 -6.37 8.50
C GLY A 42 8.39 -6.29 8.37
N ASN A 43 9.04 -7.45 8.30
CA ASN A 43 10.47 -7.56 8.07
C ASN A 43 10.84 -7.68 6.58
N GLU A 44 9.88 -7.52 5.67
CA GLU A 44 10.07 -7.87 4.26
C GLU A 44 10.31 -6.66 3.38
N SER A 45 9.54 -5.57 3.56
CA SER A 45 9.56 -4.46 2.62
C SER A 45 9.65 -3.11 3.31
N ILE A 46 10.53 -2.25 2.80
CA ILE A 46 10.65 -0.86 3.24
C ILE A 46 10.70 0.02 2.01
N TRP A 47 9.70 0.86 1.86
CA TRP A 47 9.55 1.72 0.72
C TRP A 47 9.46 3.20 1.12
N GLU A 48 10.05 4.03 0.31
CA GLU A 48 9.94 5.49 0.37
C GLU A 48 9.05 5.97 -0.76
N ASN A 49 8.10 6.83 -0.45
CA ASN A 49 7.35 7.61 -1.44
C ASN A 49 7.78 9.06 -1.40
N LYS A 50 8.25 9.57 -2.52
CA LYS A 50 8.59 10.97 -2.70
C LYS A 50 7.99 11.48 -3.99
N ASN A 51 7.14 12.52 -3.92
CA ASN A 51 6.47 13.08 -5.08
C ASN A 51 5.71 12.02 -5.91
N ASN A 52 5.00 11.10 -5.25
CA ASN A 52 4.29 9.95 -5.84
C ASN A 52 5.19 8.96 -6.57
N SER A 53 6.49 8.98 -6.36
CA SER A 53 7.43 7.97 -6.85
C SER A 53 7.88 7.08 -5.71
N TRP A 54 7.75 5.77 -5.88
CA TRP A 54 8.17 4.78 -4.92
C TRP A 54 9.58 4.28 -5.20
N LYS A 55 10.34 4.01 -4.14
CA LYS A 55 11.61 3.31 -4.21
C LYS A 55 11.84 2.45 -2.98
N LYS A 56 12.60 1.38 -3.14
CA LYS A 56 13.10 0.59 -2.02
C LYS A 56 14.13 1.39 -1.23
N VAL A 57 14.09 1.24 0.07
CA VAL A 57 15.07 1.84 0.99
C VAL A 57 15.50 0.79 2.02
N THR A 58 16.48 1.14 2.84
CA THR A 58 17.06 0.23 3.82
C THR A 58 16.45 0.43 5.22
N TYR A 59 16.76 -0.48 6.12
CA TYR A 59 16.39 -0.36 7.53
C TYR A 59 16.92 0.93 8.17
N ASP A 60 18.09 1.41 7.77
CA ASP A 60 18.69 2.62 8.30
C ASP A 60 17.88 3.88 7.99
N ASP A 61 17.18 3.90 6.86
CA ASP A 61 16.35 5.02 6.44
C ASP A 61 15.15 5.26 7.35
N VAL A 62 14.66 4.21 8.03
CA VAL A 62 13.49 4.26 8.92
C VAL A 62 13.80 3.94 10.37
N ASN A 63 15.03 3.52 10.67
CA ASN A 63 15.48 3.23 12.02
C ASN A 63 15.36 4.47 12.93
N ASN A 64 14.82 4.28 14.14
CA ASN A 64 14.49 5.34 15.09
C ASN A 64 13.43 6.36 14.63
N LYS A 65 12.72 6.10 13.53
CA LYS A 65 11.56 6.92 13.14
C LYS A 65 10.32 6.51 13.91
N LYS A 66 9.47 7.50 14.20
CA LYS A 66 8.18 7.29 14.84
C LYS A 66 7.11 7.23 13.76
N LEU A 67 6.49 6.07 13.60
CA LEU A 67 5.51 5.76 12.56
C LEU A 67 4.16 5.36 13.16
N ASN A 68 3.09 5.55 12.40
CA ASN A 68 1.78 4.95 12.68
C ASN A 68 1.84 3.47 12.36
N VAL A 69 1.48 2.61 13.31
CA VAL A 69 1.57 1.16 13.17
C VAL A 69 0.18 0.54 13.16
N PHE A 70 0.00 -0.41 12.27
CA PHE A 70 -1.19 -1.23 12.09
C PHE A 70 -0.80 -2.70 12.27
N ILE A 71 -1.58 -3.42 13.05
CA ILE A 71 -1.43 -4.87 13.28
C ILE A 71 -2.78 -5.49 12.93
N ASP A 72 -2.77 -6.57 12.17
CA ASP A 72 -3.99 -7.19 11.64
C ASP A 72 -4.94 -6.19 10.95
N ASN A 73 -4.37 -5.26 10.19
CA ASN A 73 -5.06 -4.16 9.52
C ASN A 73 -5.81 -3.17 10.46
N MET A 74 -5.52 -3.19 11.74
CA MET A 74 -6.08 -2.27 12.74
C MET A 74 -5.02 -1.32 13.28
N TYR A 75 -5.36 -0.03 13.40
CA TYR A 75 -4.46 0.96 13.98
C TYR A 75 -4.11 0.60 15.42
N SER A 76 -2.83 0.38 15.68
CA SER A 76 -2.30 0.02 17.00
C SER A 76 -1.71 1.20 17.77
N GLY A 77 -1.26 2.24 17.08
CA GLY A 77 -0.69 3.44 17.70
C GLY A 77 0.52 3.99 16.95
N LYS A 78 1.24 4.91 17.63
CA LYS A 78 2.52 5.42 17.13
C LYS A 78 3.67 4.77 17.88
N TYR A 79 4.55 4.13 17.13
CA TYR A 79 5.72 3.42 17.65
C TYR A 79 7.01 3.95 17.03
N THR A 80 8.06 3.97 17.82
CA THR A 80 9.43 4.17 17.29
C THR A 80 9.96 2.82 16.84
N LEU A 81 10.28 2.70 15.56
CA LEU A 81 10.84 1.48 14.98
C LEU A 81 12.35 1.44 15.24
N LYS A 82 12.83 0.32 15.78
CA LYS A 82 14.27 0.06 15.89
C LYS A 82 14.56 -1.30 15.30
N TYR A 83 15.47 -1.33 14.34
CA TYR A 83 15.91 -2.55 13.70
C TYR A 83 17.12 -3.13 14.42
N GLY A 84 17.06 -4.44 14.71
CA GLY A 84 18.17 -5.26 15.17
C GLY A 84 18.34 -6.43 14.20
N LYS A 85 17.99 -7.66 14.64
CA LYS A 85 17.76 -8.80 13.72
C LYS A 85 16.34 -8.81 13.16
N VAL A 86 15.42 -8.23 13.92
CA VAL A 86 14.00 -8.01 13.61
C VAL A 86 13.61 -6.62 14.06
N TRP A 87 12.44 -6.16 13.65
CA TRP A 87 11.88 -4.92 14.12
C TRP A 87 11.44 -5.02 15.60
N ASN A 88 11.76 -3.98 16.34
CA ASN A 88 11.26 -3.74 17.69
C ASN A 88 10.43 -2.45 17.67
N LEU A 89 9.19 -2.54 18.11
CA LEU A 89 8.24 -1.43 18.17
C LEU A 89 8.19 -0.87 19.58
N TYR A 90 8.65 0.37 19.77
CA TYR A 90 8.67 1.05 21.07
C TYR A 90 7.54 2.08 21.12
N ASP A 91 6.62 1.93 22.06
CA ASP A 91 5.62 2.94 22.34
C ASP A 91 6.20 4.14 23.14
N ASN A 92 5.34 5.09 23.51
CA ASN A 92 5.76 6.28 24.28
C ASN A 92 6.20 5.96 25.71
N SER A 93 5.82 4.79 26.26
CA SER A 93 6.23 4.33 27.60
C SER A 93 7.55 3.56 27.59
N GLY A 94 8.06 3.26 26.40
CA GLY A 94 9.23 2.41 26.21
C GLY A 94 8.90 0.92 26.23
N LEU A 95 7.60 0.56 26.20
CA LEU A 95 7.19 -0.83 26.03
C LEU A 95 7.57 -1.31 24.64
N VAL A 96 8.19 -2.49 24.58
CA VAL A 96 8.63 -3.13 23.34
C VAL A 96 7.59 -4.16 22.92
N MET A 97 7.11 -4.06 21.67
CA MET A 97 6.42 -5.14 20.99
C MET A 97 7.36 -5.79 19.98
N TYR A 98 7.31 -7.11 19.93
CA TYR A 98 7.94 -7.91 18.88
C TYR A 98 6.81 -8.40 18.00
N GLU A 99 6.76 -7.88 16.79
CA GLU A 99 5.69 -8.23 15.83
C GLU A 99 6.33 -8.41 14.46
N ASP A 100 6.10 -9.57 13.85
CA ASP A 100 6.61 -9.87 12.50
C ASP A 100 5.63 -9.44 11.41
N SER A 101 4.35 -9.34 11.74
CA SER A 101 3.28 -8.97 10.81
C SER A 101 2.66 -7.62 11.18
N PHE A 102 3.20 -6.56 10.64
CA PHE A 102 2.68 -5.20 10.82
C PHE A 102 2.87 -4.36 9.56
N VAL A 103 2.09 -3.29 9.45
CA VAL A 103 2.31 -2.22 8.48
C VAL A 103 2.56 -0.93 9.26
N ALA A 104 3.62 -0.19 8.92
CA ALA A 104 3.90 1.10 9.53
C ALA A 104 4.12 2.18 8.48
N MET A 105 3.61 3.38 8.74
CA MET A 105 3.68 4.49 7.80
C MET A 105 3.93 5.82 8.48
N SER A 106 4.64 6.71 7.79
CA SER A 106 4.95 8.05 8.31
C SER A 106 3.84 9.07 8.03
N ASP A 107 3.12 8.92 6.92
CA ASP A 107 2.06 9.85 6.54
C ASP A 107 0.81 9.62 7.41
N VAL A 108 0.32 10.70 8.00
CA VAL A 108 -0.90 10.67 8.84
C VAL A 108 -2.19 10.62 8.03
N ASN A 109 -2.11 10.90 6.72
CA ASN A 109 -3.25 10.87 5.81
C ASN A 109 -3.39 9.52 5.10
N TRP A 110 -2.43 8.60 5.31
CA TRP A 110 -2.53 7.24 4.85
C TRP A 110 -3.21 6.37 5.90
N ASP A 111 -3.93 5.38 5.46
CA ASP A 111 -4.68 4.48 6.33
C ASP A 111 -4.68 3.06 5.77
N ILE A 112 -4.73 2.07 6.65
CA ILE A 112 -4.96 0.68 6.26
C ILE A 112 -6.44 0.38 6.39
N VAL A 113 -7.02 -0.06 5.30
CA VAL A 113 -8.43 -0.44 5.26
C VAL A 113 -8.61 -1.79 5.95
N ASN A 114 -9.47 -1.82 6.94
CA ASN A 114 -9.88 -3.10 7.54
C ASN A 114 -10.69 -3.89 6.51
N ILE A 115 -10.23 -5.11 6.19
CA ILE A 115 -10.82 -5.96 5.15
C ILE A 115 -11.39 -7.24 5.76
N ASN A 116 -12.50 -7.68 5.18
CA ASN A 116 -13.05 -9.00 5.41
C ASN A 116 -12.72 -9.87 4.20
N ILE A 117 -11.93 -10.90 4.39
CA ILE A 117 -11.59 -11.85 3.33
C ILE A 117 -12.66 -12.94 3.32
N GLY A 118 -13.42 -12.99 2.25
CA GLY A 118 -14.39 -14.05 1.94
C GLY A 118 -13.86 -15.03 0.90
N SER A 119 -14.75 -15.88 0.41
CA SER A 119 -14.44 -16.86 -0.63
C SER A 119 -15.13 -16.51 -1.95
N ILE A 120 -14.58 -16.97 -3.06
CA ILE A 120 -15.18 -16.85 -4.39
C ILE A 120 -16.48 -17.62 -4.50
N SER A 121 -17.33 -17.18 -5.44
CA SER A 121 -18.58 -17.83 -5.80
C SER A 121 -18.42 -18.74 -7.04
N LYS A 122 -19.47 -19.45 -7.39
CA LYS A 122 -19.52 -20.24 -8.65
C LYS A 122 -19.47 -19.32 -9.88
N GLU A 123 -20.02 -18.13 -9.80
CA GLU A 123 -19.98 -17.12 -10.87
C GLU A 123 -18.56 -16.61 -11.09
N ASP A 124 -17.81 -16.38 -10.01
CA ASP A 124 -16.40 -16.00 -10.08
C ASP A 124 -15.58 -17.11 -10.75
N LEU A 125 -15.86 -18.38 -10.43
CA LEU A 125 -15.18 -19.53 -10.99
C LEU A 125 -15.35 -19.66 -12.51
N ILE A 126 -16.50 -19.28 -13.07
CA ILE A 126 -16.73 -19.27 -14.52
C ILE A 126 -15.72 -18.32 -15.20
N TYR A 127 -15.54 -17.14 -14.65
CA TYR A 127 -14.57 -16.19 -15.19
C TYR A 127 -13.12 -16.68 -15.02
N ILE A 128 -12.77 -17.18 -13.83
CA ILE A 128 -11.44 -17.73 -13.54
C ILE A 128 -11.09 -18.82 -14.56
N ASN A 129 -11.98 -19.77 -14.80
CA ASN A 129 -11.79 -20.84 -15.78
C ASN A 129 -11.64 -20.30 -17.21
N SER A 130 -12.34 -19.22 -17.55
CA SER A 130 -12.21 -18.59 -18.87
C SER A 130 -10.84 -17.93 -19.07
N VAL A 131 -10.30 -17.30 -18.03
CA VAL A 131 -8.97 -16.66 -18.07
C VAL A 131 -7.86 -17.69 -18.14
N LEU A 132 -7.95 -18.74 -17.30
CA LEU A 132 -6.94 -19.80 -17.23
C LEU A 132 -7.08 -20.84 -18.36
N ASN A 133 -8.10 -20.72 -19.22
CA ASN A 133 -8.44 -21.71 -20.24
C ASN A 133 -8.50 -23.14 -19.68
N SER A 134 -9.14 -23.32 -18.53
CA SER A 134 -9.14 -24.53 -17.72
C SER A 134 -10.55 -24.88 -17.23
N LYS A 135 -10.68 -26.02 -16.56
CA LYS A 135 -11.96 -26.49 -15.98
C LYS A 135 -11.78 -26.85 -14.51
N TYR A 136 -11.24 -25.90 -13.73
CA TYR A 136 -11.13 -26.08 -12.30
C TYR A 136 -12.50 -26.10 -11.62
N SER A 137 -12.64 -26.89 -10.57
CA SER A 137 -13.74 -26.82 -9.61
C SER A 137 -13.38 -25.91 -8.43
N LEU A 138 -14.33 -25.59 -7.55
CA LEU A 138 -14.01 -24.81 -6.34
C LEU A 138 -13.05 -25.57 -5.41
N GLU A 139 -13.06 -26.91 -5.46
CA GLU A 139 -12.20 -27.77 -4.64
C GLU A 139 -10.74 -27.75 -5.12
N ASP A 140 -10.51 -27.44 -6.40
CA ASP A 140 -9.16 -27.31 -6.96
C ASP A 140 -8.49 -25.98 -6.58
N ILE A 141 -9.27 -25.00 -6.10
CA ILE A 141 -8.78 -23.67 -5.73
C ILE A 141 -8.51 -23.63 -4.24
N ILE A 142 -7.25 -23.78 -3.85
CA ILE A 142 -6.83 -23.85 -2.45
C ILE A 142 -6.64 -22.44 -1.87
N LEU A 143 -5.97 -21.53 -2.58
CA LEU A 143 -5.97 -20.13 -2.23
C LEU A 143 -7.22 -19.49 -2.82
N ASN A 144 -8.04 -18.90 -1.94
CA ASN A 144 -9.37 -18.44 -2.29
C ASN A 144 -9.72 -17.21 -1.45
N GLU A 145 -9.34 -16.06 -1.93
CA GLU A 145 -9.53 -14.78 -1.25
C GLU A 145 -10.39 -13.85 -2.10
N LYS A 146 -11.46 -13.32 -1.50
CA LYS A 146 -12.34 -12.31 -2.10
C LYS A 146 -12.56 -11.18 -1.13
N VAL A 147 -12.29 -9.95 -1.56
CA VAL A 147 -12.49 -8.72 -0.78
C VAL A 147 -13.42 -7.80 -1.53
N ASN A 148 -14.43 -7.26 -0.83
CA ASN A 148 -15.36 -6.28 -1.36
C ASN A 148 -15.10 -4.93 -0.67
N VAL A 149 -14.76 -3.91 -1.45
CA VAL A 149 -14.39 -2.58 -0.95
C VAL A 149 -14.53 -1.54 -2.07
N ASP A 150 -14.86 -0.30 -1.74
CA ASP A 150 -14.84 0.81 -2.69
C ASP A 150 -13.39 1.23 -2.97
N LEU A 151 -12.84 0.77 -4.11
CA LEU A 151 -11.42 0.92 -4.45
C LEU A 151 -11.07 2.33 -4.93
N ASN A 152 -11.99 3.00 -5.60
CA ASN A 152 -11.78 4.30 -6.25
C ASN A 152 -12.50 5.46 -5.54
N ASN A 153 -13.15 5.18 -4.38
CA ASN A 153 -13.86 6.13 -3.54
C ASN A 153 -15.03 6.83 -4.27
N ASN A 154 -15.74 6.09 -5.10
CA ASN A 154 -16.91 6.58 -5.82
C ASN A 154 -18.25 6.19 -5.18
N GLY A 155 -18.23 5.47 -4.07
CA GLY A 155 -19.39 4.98 -3.33
C GLY A 155 -19.95 3.65 -3.84
N ILE A 156 -19.32 3.04 -4.85
CA ILE A 156 -19.70 1.74 -5.41
C ILE A 156 -18.72 0.69 -4.85
N ILE A 157 -19.26 -0.45 -4.42
CA ILE A 157 -18.42 -1.54 -3.93
C ILE A 157 -17.82 -2.30 -5.10
N ASP A 158 -16.51 -2.32 -5.13
CA ASP A 158 -15.68 -3.08 -6.05
C ASP A 158 -15.25 -4.42 -5.44
N THR A 159 -14.54 -5.24 -6.20
CA THR A 159 -14.11 -6.56 -5.73
C THR A 159 -12.66 -6.82 -6.12
N ILE A 160 -11.89 -7.39 -5.18
CA ILE A 160 -10.58 -7.99 -5.43
C ILE A 160 -10.74 -9.51 -5.30
N ILE A 161 -10.20 -10.25 -6.25
CA ILE A 161 -10.15 -11.72 -6.21
C ILE A 161 -8.71 -12.16 -6.38
N ASN A 162 -8.27 -13.00 -5.46
CA ASN A 162 -6.98 -13.67 -5.48
C ASN A 162 -7.19 -15.17 -5.33
N VAL A 163 -6.81 -15.92 -6.34
CA VAL A 163 -6.98 -17.38 -6.37
C VAL A 163 -5.73 -18.07 -6.87
N GLY A 164 -5.52 -19.29 -6.38
CA GLY A 164 -4.42 -20.14 -6.80
C GLY A 164 -4.62 -21.58 -6.38
N ASN A 165 -3.93 -22.47 -7.08
CA ASN A 165 -3.82 -23.86 -6.66
C ASN A 165 -2.45 -24.07 -5.98
N LEU A 166 -2.47 -24.40 -4.72
CA LEU A 166 -1.26 -24.57 -3.90
C LEU A 166 -0.96 -26.05 -3.62
N ASN A 167 -1.55 -26.97 -4.38
CA ASN A 167 -1.45 -28.39 -4.08
C ASN A 167 -0.02 -28.91 -4.32
N ARG A 168 0.52 -29.60 -3.31
CA ARG A 168 1.87 -30.16 -3.31
C ARG A 168 1.99 -31.46 -4.05
N ASP A 169 0.89 -32.22 -4.13
CA ASP A 169 0.92 -33.62 -4.55
C ASP A 169 0.30 -33.78 -5.95
N GLY A 170 1.16 -33.97 -6.96
CA GLY A 170 0.75 -34.44 -8.27
C GLY A 170 0.21 -33.41 -9.25
N LEU A 171 0.45 -32.10 -9.03
CA LEU A 171 0.08 -31.09 -10.00
C LEU A 171 1.02 -31.08 -11.20
N ASP A 172 0.46 -31.12 -12.38
CA ASP A 172 1.16 -30.84 -13.61
C ASP A 172 1.33 -29.33 -13.85
N LYS A 173 0.44 -28.51 -13.26
CA LYS A 173 0.39 -27.08 -13.44
C LYS A 173 0.10 -26.33 -12.16
N TYR A 174 0.76 -25.20 -11.98
CA TYR A 174 0.51 -24.20 -10.96
C TYR A 174 -0.12 -22.96 -11.59
N PHE A 175 -1.08 -22.33 -10.93
CA PHE A 175 -1.55 -20.99 -11.31
C PHE A 175 -1.70 -20.07 -10.10
N SER A 176 -1.52 -18.78 -10.36
CA SER A 176 -1.92 -17.69 -9.48
C SER A 176 -2.60 -16.60 -10.32
N LEU A 177 -3.81 -16.24 -9.96
CA LEU A 177 -4.59 -15.23 -10.63
C LEU A 177 -5.10 -14.20 -9.63
N VAL A 178 -4.70 -12.94 -9.82
CA VAL A 178 -5.24 -11.80 -9.08
C VAL A 178 -5.90 -10.86 -10.07
N TYR A 179 -7.15 -10.51 -9.80
CA TYR A 179 -7.87 -9.52 -10.62
C TYR A 179 -8.79 -8.66 -9.75
N VAL A 180 -9.13 -7.49 -10.27
CA VAL A 180 -10.08 -6.57 -9.66
C VAL A 180 -11.31 -6.39 -10.56
N ILE A 181 -12.41 -6.04 -9.95
CA ILE A 181 -13.64 -5.62 -10.65
C ILE A 181 -13.94 -4.21 -10.15
N ILE A 182 -13.70 -3.20 -10.98
CA ILE A 182 -13.94 -1.78 -10.68
C ILE A 182 -15.04 -1.29 -11.60
N ASP A 183 -16.13 -0.75 -11.03
CA ASP A 183 -17.28 -0.27 -11.80
C ASP A 183 -17.79 -1.32 -12.80
N GLY A 184 -17.77 -2.60 -12.42
CA GLY A 184 -18.18 -3.72 -13.26
C GLY A 184 -17.17 -4.14 -14.33
N LYS A 185 -16.01 -3.47 -14.45
CA LYS A 185 -14.94 -3.82 -15.38
C LYS A 185 -13.90 -4.67 -14.69
N LYS A 186 -13.47 -5.74 -15.34
CA LYS A 186 -12.47 -6.66 -14.84
C LYS A 186 -11.09 -6.28 -15.34
N GLU A 187 -10.12 -6.24 -14.43
CA GLU A 187 -8.73 -5.96 -14.72
C GLU A 187 -7.85 -7.00 -14.03
N ILE A 188 -6.95 -7.64 -14.79
CA ILE A 188 -6.05 -8.67 -14.30
C ILE A 188 -4.76 -8.00 -13.84
N LEU A 189 -4.39 -8.22 -12.57
CA LEU A 189 -3.13 -7.75 -11.99
C LEU A 189 -2.03 -8.80 -12.12
N ILE A 190 -2.38 -10.07 -11.89
CA ILE A 190 -1.46 -11.20 -11.97
C ILE A 190 -2.18 -12.34 -12.70
N ASN A 191 -1.51 -12.94 -13.64
CA ASN A 191 -1.94 -14.16 -14.32
C ASN A 191 -0.69 -15.02 -14.58
N GLU A 192 -0.43 -15.94 -13.66
CA GLU A 192 0.68 -16.89 -13.76
C GLU A 192 0.11 -18.29 -13.91
N ASP A 193 0.46 -18.98 -14.98
CA ASP A 193 0.14 -20.37 -15.25
C ASP A 193 1.47 -21.06 -15.64
N ILE A 194 2.00 -21.84 -14.70
CA ILE A 194 3.37 -22.39 -14.78
C ILE A 194 3.30 -23.91 -14.79
N ASP A 195 4.02 -24.54 -15.72
CA ASP A 195 4.25 -25.97 -15.69
C ASP A 195 5.21 -26.33 -14.56
N VAL A 196 4.74 -27.13 -13.60
CA VAL A 196 5.49 -27.47 -12.39
C VAL A 196 6.61 -28.48 -12.67
N LYS A 197 6.57 -29.21 -13.78
CA LYS A 197 7.59 -30.22 -14.09
C LYS A 197 8.99 -29.61 -14.26
N ASP A 198 9.05 -28.36 -14.71
CA ASP A 198 10.30 -27.69 -15.04
C ASP A 198 10.72 -26.64 -14.00
N ASN A 199 9.86 -26.28 -13.05
CA ASN A 199 10.14 -25.24 -12.09
C ASN A 199 9.44 -25.47 -10.73
N LEU A 200 10.22 -25.77 -9.69
CA LEU A 200 9.71 -25.92 -8.34
C LEU A 200 9.57 -24.58 -7.59
N ASN A 201 10.02 -23.48 -8.20
CA ASN A 201 10.05 -22.17 -7.58
C ASN A 201 9.01 -21.24 -8.23
N TYR A 202 7.76 -21.37 -7.84
CA TYR A 202 6.67 -20.51 -8.30
C TYR A 202 6.16 -19.60 -7.17
N PRO A 203 5.84 -18.34 -7.49
CA PRO A 203 5.37 -17.39 -6.50
C PRO A 203 3.91 -17.65 -6.11
N ILE A 204 3.61 -17.41 -4.86
CA ILE A 204 2.27 -17.43 -4.28
C ILE A 204 1.94 -16.03 -3.83
N TYR A 205 0.81 -15.51 -4.27
CA TYR A 205 0.37 -14.18 -3.87
C TYR A 205 -0.76 -14.28 -2.84
N ARG A 206 -0.72 -13.41 -1.82
CA ARG A 206 -1.79 -13.25 -0.83
C ARG A 206 -2.08 -11.77 -0.66
N ILE A 207 -3.34 -11.41 -0.41
CA ILE A 207 -3.69 -10.05 -0.06
C ILE A 207 -3.11 -9.76 1.33
N ASN A 208 -2.07 -8.91 1.38
CA ASN A 208 -1.43 -8.50 2.62
C ASN A 208 -2.25 -7.39 3.29
N SER A 209 -2.42 -6.28 2.59
CA SER A 209 -3.14 -5.12 3.11
C SER A 209 -3.64 -4.22 1.97
N LEU A 210 -4.58 -3.35 2.30
CA LEU A 210 -5.09 -2.32 1.41
C LEU A 210 -4.75 -0.94 1.99
N LEU A 211 -3.88 -0.20 1.29
CA LEU A 211 -3.43 1.12 1.70
C LEU A 211 -4.30 2.20 1.04
N ARG A 212 -5.05 2.96 1.85
CA ARG A 212 -5.75 4.16 1.37
C ARG A 212 -4.80 5.34 1.32
N LYS A 213 -4.63 5.91 0.13
CA LYS A 213 -3.81 7.08 -0.14
C LYS A 213 -4.58 8.03 -1.05
N ASN A 214 -4.78 9.27 -0.64
CA ASN A 214 -5.54 10.28 -1.41
C ASN A 214 -6.97 9.83 -1.83
N GLY A 215 -7.64 9.05 -1.00
CA GLY A 215 -8.96 8.51 -1.28
C GLY A 215 -8.98 7.24 -2.13
N LEU A 216 -7.91 6.90 -2.83
CA LEU A 216 -7.76 5.69 -3.62
C LEU A 216 -7.16 4.57 -2.78
N ILE A 217 -7.49 3.33 -3.11
CA ILE A 217 -6.97 2.14 -2.41
C ILE A 217 -5.89 1.48 -3.27
N ASN A 218 -4.68 1.40 -2.74
CA ASN A 218 -3.58 0.65 -3.29
C ASN A 218 -3.61 -0.78 -2.72
N ILE A 219 -3.36 -1.77 -3.57
CA ILE A 219 -3.39 -3.17 -3.20
C ILE A 219 -1.96 -3.64 -2.93
N ILE A 220 -1.72 -4.15 -1.72
CA ILE A 220 -0.43 -4.72 -1.34
C ILE A 220 -0.61 -6.24 -1.28
N LEU A 221 0.14 -6.93 -2.13
CA LEU A 221 0.19 -8.39 -2.19
C LEU A 221 1.51 -8.87 -1.62
N HIS A 222 1.45 -9.80 -0.67
CA HIS A 222 2.61 -10.58 -0.27
C HIS A 222 2.92 -11.60 -1.38
N LYS A 223 4.18 -11.65 -1.78
CA LYS A 223 4.72 -12.63 -2.73
C LYS A 223 5.61 -13.60 -1.97
N GLY A 224 5.12 -14.78 -1.75
CA GLY A 224 5.89 -15.88 -1.17
C GLY A 224 6.28 -16.89 -2.23
N TYR A 225 7.22 -17.77 -1.90
CA TYR A 225 7.59 -18.89 -2.73
C TYR A 225 7.34 -20.20 -2.01
N PHE A 226 7.01 -21.22 -2.78
CA PHE A 226 6.74 -22.54 -2.24
C PHE A 226 8.01 -23.24 -1.74
N SER A 227 9.15 -22.97 -2.36
CA SER A 227 10.47 -23.46 -1.95
C SER A 227 11.23 -22.38 -1.21
N GLU A 228 12.13 -22.77 -0.30
CA GLU A 228 13.02 -21.85 0.42
C GLU A 228 14.02 -21.12 -0.50
N ALA A 229 14.04 -21.45 -1.79
CA ALA A 229 14.94 -20.85 -2.78
C ALA A 229 14.50 -19.47 -3.28
N GLY A 230 13.25 -19.06 -3.01
CA GLY A 230 12.73 -17.75 -3.40
C GLY A 230 12.86 -16.73 -2.26
N THR A 231 13.00 -15.46 -2.63
CA THR A 231 12.98 -14.36 -1.68
C THR A 231 11.54 -13.86 -1.54
N ASN A 232 11.00 -13.93 -0.33
CA ASN A 232 9.70 -13.33 -0.05
C ASN A 232 9.79 -11.82 -0.17
N GLY A 233 8.67 -11.19 -0.52
CA GLY A 233 8.58 -9.74 -0.65
C GLY A 233 7.14 -9.30 -0.84
N ASN A 234 6.97 -8.06 -1.24
CA ASN A 234 5.64 -7.51 -1.50
C ASN A 234 5.60 -6.83 -2.87
N ARG A 235 4.40 -6.80 -3.45
CA ARG A 235 4.03 -5.99 -4.62
C ARG A 235 2.97 -5.01 -4.23
N MET A 236 3.07 -3.77 -4.69
CA MET A 236 2.00 -2.79 -4.53
C MET A 236 1.52 -2.31 -5.89
N TYR A 237 0.20 -2.31 -6.05
CA TYR A 237 -0.51 -1.78 -7.21
C TYR A 237 -1.23 -0.50 -6.82
N GLU A 238 -1.06 0.57 -7.61
CA GLU A 238 -1.75 1.86 -7.46
C GLU A 238 -2.69 2.12 -8.62
N ILE A 239 -3.75 2.90 -8.38
CA ILE A 239 -4.63 3.37 -9.47
C ILE A 239 -3.97 4.59 -10.12
N ILE A 240 -3.61 4.44 -11.40
CA ILE A 240 -3.06 5.50 -12.25
C ILE A 240 -3.95 5.59 -13.49
N ASP A 241 -4.50 6.77 -13.75
CA ASP A 241 -5.42 7.02 -14.87
C ASP A 241 -6.61 6.03 -14.93
N GLY A 242 -7.11 5.64 -13.76
CA GLY A 242 -8.27 4.75 -13.63
C GLY A 242 -7.98 3.26 -13.83
N LYS A 243 -6.71 2.85 -13.85
CA LYS A 243 -6.25 1.45 -13.92
C LYS A 243 -5.24 1.16 -12.85
N TYR A 244 -5.16 -0.09 -12.45
CA TYR A 244 -4.09 -0.54 -11.56
C TYR A 244 -2.78 -0.76 -12.32
N GLU A 245 -1.73 -0.12 -11.84
CA GLU A 245 -0.37 -0.32 -12.33
C GLU A 245 0.54 -0.77 -11.18
N LEU A 246 1.53 -1.61 -11.51
CA LEU A 246 2.54 -2.03 -10.54
C LEU A 246 3.40 -0.82 -10.15
N ALA A 247 3.27 -0.35 -8.93
CA ALA A 247 3.97 0.81 -8.41
C ALA A 247 5.37 0.45 -7.88
N ILE A 248 5.49 -0.69 -7.19
CA ILE A 248 6.77 -1.19 -6.66
C ILE A 248 6.68 -2.69 -6.36
N GLU A 249 7.81 -3.38 -6.43
CA GLU A 249 7.99 -4.80 -6.09
C GLU A 249 9.35 -5.04 -5.42
N ASP A 250 9.40 -5.96 -4.43
CA ASP A 250 10.63 -6.50 -3.81
C ASP A 250 11.16 -7.73 -4.53
#